data_7baa0e77ff4d3f9471f0cccdb1a5c657
#
_entry.id   7baa0e77ff4d3f9471f0cccdb1a5c657
#
_cell.length_a   1.000
_cell.length_b   1.000
_cell.length_c   1.000
_cell.angle_alpha   90.00
_cell.angle_beta   90.00
_cell.angle_gamma   90.00
#
_symmetry.space_group_name_H-M   'P 1'
#
loop_
_entity.id
_entity.type
_entity.pdbx_description
1 polymer ?
#
loop_
_entity_poly.entity_id
_entity_poly.type
_entity_poly.pdbx_seq_one_letter_code
_entity_poly.pdbx_strand_id
1 'polypeptide(L)'
;METYTELETLNSMIPIWKKQKSEVTDEEYNSFYKDKFGDYADPARVIVSRTEGTANYNALLFVPSHRPYDFYTKDYEKGLALYASGVLIMEKCADLLPDYFSFVKGIVDSQDLSLNISREMLQKDSQLKLIHNALEKKIKNELHAMLNNDRAKYEEFWKEFGRQIKFGAYSDYGMHAELLRDLLLFWSAKEQKMVTLQEYIDKMPAAQKYIYFAAGDSTDRLAKLPSAELVLDKGFDVLLLTEDVDEFCLQILHSYPRKDAEGKDGTVEFKNVNSGDLGLESEEEKKAAEDATAENKALFDAMKDALNGKVKEVKVSTRLKDHPVCLSADGPLSIEMEKVLSKQPGSEGVKSDKVLELNVNHPCLPP
;
A
#
# COMPACT_ATOMS: atom_id res chain seq x y z
N MET A 1 10.55 -16.71 -66.65
CA MET A 1 10.76 -16.25 -65.27
C MET A 1 9.81 -15.09 -65.05
N GLU A 2 8.71 -15.34 -64.37
CA GLU A 2 7.79 -14.27 -64.00
C GLU A 2 8.31 -13.65 -62.71
N THR A 3 8.64 -12.38 -62.77
CA THR A 3 9.04 -11.58 -61.59
C THR A 3 7.78 -11.06 -60.93
N TYR A 4 7.49 -11.58 -59.74
CA TYR A 4 6.46 -11.03 -58.88
C TYR A 4 7.06 -9.85 -58.11
N THR A 5 6.49 -8.68 -58.23
CA THR A 5 6.81 -7.52 -57.37
C THR A 5 5.85 -7.55 -56.20
N GLU A 6 6.33 -7.95 -55.04
CA GLU A 6 5.60 -7.84 -53.80
C GLU A 6 5.86 -6.44 -53.21
N LEU A 7 4.79 -5.66 -53.03
CA LEU A 7 4.87 -4.36 -52.38
C LEU A 7 4.95 -4.60 -50.86
N GLU A 8 6.16 -4.53 -50.31
CA GLU A 8 6.36 -4.58 -48.90
C GLU A 8 6.07 -3.20 -48.28
N THR A 9 5.10 -3.15 -47.37
CA THR A 9 4.77 -1.92 -46.63
C THR A 9 5.81 -1.74 -45.53
N LEU A 10 6.78 -0.88 -45.75
CA LEU A 10 7.90 -0.60 -44.86
C LEU A 10 7.46 0.14 -43.58
N ASN A 11 6.29 0.77 -43.54
CA ASN A 11 5.77 1.45 -42.38
C ASN A 11 4.24 1.40 -42.36
N SER A 12 3.66 1.06 -41.22
CA SER A 12 2.21 1.19 -41.00
C SER A 12 1.90 2.67 -40.79
N MET A 13 1.10 3.28 -41.66
CA MET A 13 0.63 4.66 -41.54
C MET A 13 -0.25 4.88 -40.31
N ILE A 14 -0.75 3.82 -39.68
CA ILE A 14 -1.62 3.89 -38.50
C ILE A 14 -0.80 3.56 -37.26
N PRO A 15 -0.65 4.51 -36.32
CA PRO A 15 0.06 4.26 -35.06
C PRO A 15 -0.59 3.10 -34.27
N ILE A 16 0.24 2.31 -33.58
CA ILE A 16 -0.20 1.12 -32.82
C ILE A 16 -1.30 1.43 -31.80
N TRP A 17 -1.27 2.60 -31.16
CA TRP A 17 -2.28 3.05 -30.19
C TRP A 17 -3.63 3.46 -30.82
N LYS A 18 -3.71 3.55 -32.17
CA LYS A 18 -4.93 3.80 -32.93
C LYS A 18 -5.51 2.53 -33.54
N LYS A 19 -4.76 1.43 -33.57
CA LYS A 19 -5.25 0.13 -34.04
C LYS A 19 -6.22 -0.48 -33.04
N GLN A 20 -7.14 -1.31 -33.49
CA GLN A 20 -7.98 -2.08 -32.59
C GLN A 20 -7.15 -3.14 -31.85
N LYS A 21 -7.56 -3.47 -30.61
CA LYS A 21 -6.83 -4.46 -29.80
C LYS A 21 -6.72 -5.83 -30.50
N SER A 22 -7.72 -6.18 -31.30
CA SER A 22 -7.75 -7.43 -32.09
C SER A 22 -6.79 -7.45 -33.29
N GLU A 23 -6.27 -6.29 -33.69
CA GLU A 23 -5.36 -6.11 -34.83
C GLU A 23 -3.89 -6.09 -34.44
N VAL A 24 -3.59 -6.17 -33.15
CA VAL A 24 -2.23 -6.08 -32.61
C VAL A 24 -1.97 -7.27 -31.68
N THR A 25 -0.86 -7.95 -31.90
CA THR A 25 -0.45 -9.07 -31.07
C THR A 25 0.25 -8.60 -29.79
N ASP A 26 0.35 -9.48 -28.80
CA ASP A 26 1.08 -9.17 -27.57
C ASP A 26 2.58 -8.94 -27.85
N GLU A 27 3.15 -9.66 -28.83
CA GLU A 27 4.54 -9.48 -29.27
C GLU A 27 4.77 -8.09 -29.89
N GLU A 28 3.82 -7.57 -30.67
CA GLU A 28 3.92 -6.22 -31.23
C GLU A 28 3.85 -5.17 -30.14
N TYR A 29 2.96 -5.33 -29.13
CA TYR A 29 2.91 -4.43 -27.98
C TYR A 29 4.20 -4.47 -27.16
N ASN A 30 4.74 -5.66 -26.91
CA ASN A 30 5.97 -5.84 -26.14
C ASN A 30 7.18 -5.25 -26.88
N SER A 31 7.28 -5.46 -28.19
CA SER A 31 8.34 -4.87 -29.02
C SER A 31 8.25 -3.34 -29.00
N PHE A 32 7.05 -2.81 -29.23
CA PHE A 32 6.82 -1.37 -29.16
C PHE A 32 7.22 -0.77 -27.80
N TYR A 33 6.87 -1.45 -26.70
CA TYR A 33 7.22 -1.00 -25.35
C TYR A 33 8.74 -0.94 -25.16
N LYS A 34 9.44 -2.00 -25.55
CA LYS A 34 10.91 -2.08 -25.41
C LYS A 34 11.61 -1.01 -26.25
N ASP A 35 11.19 -0.85 -27.49
CA ASP A 35 11.79 0.12 -28.40
C ASP A 35 11.50 1.56 -28.00
N LYS A 36 10.26 1.86 -27.61
CA LYS A 36 9.84 3.24 -27.29
C LYS A 36 10.37 3.72 -25.94
N PHE A 37 10.44 2.85 -24.94
CA PHE A 37 10.80 3.23 -23.57
C PHE A 37 12.19 2.76 -23.16
N GLY A 38 12.93 2.10 -24.06
CA GLY A 38 14.30 1.64 -23.80
C GLY A 38 14.37 0.55 -22.71
N ASP A 39 13.31 -0.25 -22.58
CA ASP A 39 13.25 -1.32 -21.61
C ASP A 39 13.75 -2.64 -22.22
N TYR A 40 14.39 -3.50 -21.42
CA TYR A 40 14.90 -4.80 -21.88
C TYR A 40 13.89 -5.95 -21.67
N ALA A 41 12.91 -5.76 -20.76
CA ALA A 41 11.93 -6.76 -20.42
C ALA A 41 10.55 -6.43 -20.99
N ASP A 42 9.71 -7.44 -21.12
CA ASP A 42 8.31 -7.25 -21.46
C ASP A 42 7.54 -6.59 -20.31
N PRO A 43 6.52 -5.77 -20.59
CA PRO A 43 5.71 -5.16 -19.54
C PRO A 43 4.88 -6.21 -18.78
N ALA A 44 4.67 -5.99 -17.50
CA ALA A 44 3.77 -6.84 -16.70
C ALA A 44 2.32 -6.76 -17.21
N ARG A 45 1.89 -5.61 -17.70
CA ARG A 45 0.52 -5.43 -18.25
C ARG A 45 0.51 -4.42 -19.37
N VAL A 46 -0.23 -4.73 -20.42
CA VAL A 46 -0.59 -3.79 -21.51
C VAL A 46 -2.04 -3.37 -21.33
N ILE A 47 -2.28 -2.07 -21.34
CA ILE A 47 -3.60 -1.46 -21.13
C ILE A 47 -3.95 -0.64 -22.36
N VAL A 48 -4.98 -1.07 -23.08
CA VAL A 48 -5.55 -0.32 -24.21
C VAL A 48 -6.86 0.31 -23.77
N SER A 49 -6.99 1.61 -23.96
CA SER A 49 -8.21 2.35 -23.67
C SER A 49 -8.57 3.22 -24.86
N ARG A 50 -9.79 3.10 -25.32
CA ARG A 50 -10.38 3.97 -26.32
C ARG A 50 -11.67 4.52 -25.76
N THR A 51 -11.79 5.82 -25.73
CA THR A 51 -12.96 6.50 -25.18
C THR A 51 -13.48 7.52 -26.18
N GLU A 52 -14.78 7.47 -26.41
CA GLU A 52 -15.54 8.42 -27.21
C GLU A 52 -16.66 8.99 -26.35
N GLY A 53 -16.86 10.28 -26.36
CA GLY A 53 -17.91 10.95 -25.59
C GLY A 53 -17.45 12.26 -24.97
N THR A 54 -17.46 12.36 -23.63
CA THR A 54 -17.09 13.60 -22.92
C THR A 54 -15.61 13.99 -23.10
N ALA A 55 -14.74 12.99 -23.31
CA ALA A 55 -13.35 13.16 -23.74
C ALA A 55 -13.04 12.07 -24.78
N ASN A 56 -12.54 12.48 -25.96
CA ASN A 56 -12.17 11.55 -27.01
C ASN A 56 -10.65 11.33 -27.01
N TYR A 57 -10.24 10.11 -26.65
CA TYR A 57 -8.82 9.78 -26.63
C TYR A 57 -8.58 8.28 -26.88
N ASN A 58 -7.40 7.99 -27.38
CA ASN A 58 -6.81 6.65 -27.41
C ASN A 58 -5.63 6.62 -26.43
N ALA A 59 -5.56 5.61 -25.60
CA ALA A 59 -4.44 5.41 -24.70
C ALA A 59 -3.89 4.00 -24.82
N LEU A 60 -2.57 3.90 -24.91
CA LEU A 60 -1.81 2.66 -24.83
C LEU A 60 -0.83 2.80 -23.68
N LEU A 61 -1.11 2.09 -22.57
CA LEU A 61 -0.34 2.18 -21.36
C LEU A 61 0.32 0.84 -21.04
N PHE A 62 1.45 0.91 -20.35
CA PHE A 62 2.24 -0.23 -19.95
C PHE A 62 2.59 -0.13 -18.47
N VAL A 63 2.34 -1.21 -17.75
CA VAL A 63 2.86 -1.41 -16.40
C VAL A 63 4.18 -2.17 -16.55
N PRO A 64 5.33 -1.58 -16.17
CA PRO A 64 6.62 -2.27 -16.22
C PRO A 64 6.63 -3.55 -15.36
N SER A 65 7.45 -4.52 -15.74
CA SER A 65 7.67 -5.73 -14.93
C SER A 65 8.67 -5.53 -13.80
N HIS A 66 9.49 -4.50 -13.88
CA HIS A 66 10.50 -4.15 -12.88
C HIS A 66 10.59 -2.64 -12.73
N ARG A 67 11.07 -2.22 -11.57
CA ARG A 67 11.24 -0.81 -11.22
C ARG A 67 12.54 -0.28 -11.84
N PRO A 68 12.51 0.92 -12.50
CA PRO A 68 13.73 1.61 -12.88
C PRO A 68 14.61 1.90 -11.65
N TYR A 69 15.93 1.84 -11.82
CA TYR A 69 16.87 2.06 -10.72
C TYR A 69 16.78 3.47 -10.11
N ASP A 70 16.36 4.45 -10.90
CA ASP A 70 16.20 5.85 -10.53
C ASP A 70 14.81 6.22 -10.02
N PHE A 71 13.88 5.25 -9.93
CA PHE A 71 12.45 5.48 -9.65
C PHE A 71 12.18 6.32 -8.38
N TYR A 72 12.99 6.17 -7.35
CA TYR A 72 12.87 6.94 -6.11
C TYR A 72 13.90 8.07 -5.99
N THR A 73 14.53 8.47 -7.09
CA THR A 73 15.44 9.60 -7.14
C THR A 73 14.74 10.86 -7.62
N LYS A 74 15.39 12.02 -7.43
CA LYS A 74 14.88 13.31 -7.94
C LYS A 74 14.94 13.42 -9.46
N ASP A 75 15.74 12.58 -10.10
CA ASP A 75 15.96 12.60 -11.55
C ASP A 75 14.88 11.81 -12.30
N TYR A 76 14.07 11.03 -11.58
CA TYR A 76 12.98 10.30 -12.19
C TYR A 76 11.84 11.24 -12.62
N GLU A 77 11.55 11.23 -13.91
CA GLU A 77 10.46 12.01 -14.49
C GLU A 77 9.29 11.11 -14.86
N LYS A 78 8.19 11.27 -14.12
CA LYS A 78 6.91 10.62 -14.46
C LYS A 78 6.25 11.29 -15.66
N GLY A 79 5.33 10.59 -16.30
CA GLY A 79 4.42 11.14 -17.29
C GLY A 79 4.25 10.27 -18.51
N LEU A 80 3.15 10.51 -19.20
CA LEU A 80 2.79 9.85 -20.45
C LEU A 80 3.11 10.75 -21.63
N ALA A 81 3.44 10.16 -22.77
CA ALA A 81 3.57 10.92 -24.01
C ALA A 81 2.17 11.40 -24.47
N LEU A 82 2.01 12.71 -24.55
CA LEU A 82 0.75 13.34 -24.93
C LEU A 82 0.78 13.75 -26.39
N TYR A 83 -0.19 13.26 -27.14
CA TYR A 83 -0.43 13.61 -28.54
C TYR A 83 -1.78 14.32 -28.69
N ALA A 84 -1.83 15.28 -29.59
CA ALA A 84 -3.08 15.86 -30.05
C ALA A 84 -3.26 15.53 -31.55
N SER A 85 -4.31 14.80 -31.89
CA SER A 85 -4.61 14.35 -33.25
C SER A 85 -3.40 13.70 -33.98
N GLY A 86 -2.60 12.92 -33.24
CA GLY A 86 -1.42 12.23 -33.74
C GLY A 86 -0.13 13.04 -33.77
N VAL A 87 -0.15 14.30 -33.33
CA VAL A 87 1.04 15.16 -33.21
C VAL A 87 1.52 15.16 -31.78
N LEU A 88 2.79 14.88 -31.54
CA LEU A 88 3.41 14.91 -30.22
C LEU A 88 3.41 16.33 -29.64
N ILE A 89 2.75 16.52 -28.49
CA ILE A 89 2.73 17.78 -27.74
C ILE A 89 3.79 17.76 -26.64
N MET A 90 3.91 16.65 -25.93
CA MET A 90 4.81 16.51 -24.78
C MET A 90 5.22 15.06 -24.60
N GLU A 91 6.52 14.80 -24.40
CA GLU A 91 7.02 13.43 -24.19
C GLU A 91 6.66 12.87 -22.82
N LYS A 92 6.57 13.73 -21.80
CA LYS A 92 6.28 13.36 -20.42
C LYS A 92 5.28 14.35 -19.81
N CYS A 93 3.98 14.11 -20.03
CA CYS A 93 2.91 14.87 -19.40
C CYS A 93 2.62 14.28 -18.00
N ALA A 94 3.16 14.93 -16.98
CA ALA A 94 3.02 14.49 -15.59
C ALA A 94 1.58 14.59 -15.06
N ASP A 95 0.78 15.50 -15.62
CA ASP A 95 -0.58 15.79 -15.19
C ASP A 95 -1.60 14.70 -15.60
N LEU A 96 -1.18 13.75 -16.43
CA LEU A 96 -2.01 12.60 -16.85
C LEU A 96 -2.05 11.47 -15.83
N LEU A 97 -1.14 11.44 -14.86
CA LEU A 97 -1.03 10.37 -13.88
C LEU A 97 -0.86 10.91 -12.46
N PRO A 98 -1.57 10.33 -11.48
CA PRO A 98 -1.26 10.58 -10.08
C PRO A 98 0.12 10.00 -9.71
N ASP A 99 0.72 10.50 -8.63
CA ASP A 99 2.07 10.11 -8.21
C ASP A 99 2.19 8.61 -7.92
N TYR A 100 1.15 8.00 -7.39
CA TYR A 100 1.15 6.57 -7.06
C TYR A 100 1.07 5.65 -8.28
N PHE A 101 0.75 6.18 -9.47
CA PHE A 101 0.86 5.48 -10.75
C PHE A 101 2.00 6.00 -11.63
N SER A 102 2.97 6.71 -11.04
CA SER A 102 4.11 7.30 -11.78
C SER A 102 4.98 6.26 -12.51
N PHE A 103 4.89 4.99 -12.15
CA PHE A 103 5.60 3.90 -12.84
C PHE A 103 4.98 3.54 -14.20
N VAL A 104 3.73 3.94 -14.47
CA VAL A 104 3.07 3.63 -15.73
C VAL A 104 3.69 4.43 -16.86
N LYS A 105 4.07 3.74 -17.94
CA LYS A 105 4.57 4.32 -19.18
C LYS A 105 3.49 4.23 -20.26
N GLY A 106 3.53 5.09 -21.24
CA GLY A 106 2.57 4.98 -22.34
C GLY A 106 2.33 6.27 -23.10
N ILE A 107 1.29 6.20 -23.92
CA ILE A 107 0.87 7.24 -24.85
C ILE A 107 -0.61 7.53 -24.66
N VAL A 108 -0.95 8.81 -24.72
CA VAL A 108 -2.32 9.30 -24.80
C VAL A 108 -2.43 10.21 -26.04
N ASP A 109 -3.37 9.93 -26.92
CA ASP A 109 -3.65 10.73 -28.11
C ASP A 109 -5.10 11.19 -28.08
N SER A 110 -5.33 12.47 -27.89
CA SER A 110 -6.67 13.08 -27.83
C SER A 110 -6.93 13.98 -29.01
N GLN A 111 -8.14 13.90 -29.57
CA GLN A 111 -8.60 14.77 -30.62
C GLN A 111 -9.18 16.09 -30.09
N ASP A 112 -9.51 16.12 -28.78
CA ASP A 112 -10.16 17.26 -28.14
C ASP A 112 -9.13 18.32 -27.66
N LEU A 113 -7.83 17.99 -27.71
CA LEU A 113 -6.76 18.92 -27.33
C LEU A 113 -6.33 19.75 -28.54
N SER A 114 -6.13 21.04 -28.32
CA SER A 114 -5.64 21.94 -29.34
C SER A 114 -4.15 21.74 -29.60
N LEU A 115 -3.75 21.73 -30.88
CA LEU A 115 -2.35 21.66 -31.31
C LEU A 115 -1.48 22.85 -30.83
N ASN A 116 -2.11 24.00 -30.53
CA ASN A 116 -1.44 25.22 -30.08
C ASN A 116 -1.44 25.36 -28.54
N ILE A 117 -1.75 24.28 -27.82
CA ILE A 117 -1.84 24.33 -26.36
C ILE A 117 -0.44 24.44 -25.75
N SER A 118 -0.21 25.46 -24.92
CA SER A 118 0.99 25.56 -24.12
C SER A 118 0.92 24.73 -22.85
N ARG A 119 2.06 24.41 -22.23
CA ARG A 119 2.12 23.67 -20.95
C ARG A 119 1.29 24.33 -19.85
N GLU A 120 1.29 25.66 -19.78
CA GLU A 120 0.50 26.42 -18.79
C GLU A 120 -1.01 26.32 -19.03
N MET A 121 -1.42 26.20 -20.30
CA MET A 121 -2.82 26.02 -20.67
C MET A 121 -3.28 24.57 -20.41
N LEU A 122 -2.42 23.58 -20.60
CA LEU A 122 -2.71 22.17 -20.31
C LEU A 122 -3.10 21.96 -18.86
N GLN A 123 -2.41 22.57 -17.91
CA GLN A 123 -2.68 22.43 -16.46
C GLN A 123 -4.07 22.94 -16.06
N LYS A 124 -4.68 23.80 -16.86
CA LYS A 124 -6.03 24.34 -16.64
C LYS A 124 -7.09 23.68 -17.52
N ASP A 125 -6.70 22.75 -18.37
CA ASP A 125 -7.61 22.11 -19.33
C ASP A 125 -8.51 21.12 -18.64
N SER A 126 -9.81 21.32 -18.78
CA SER A 126 -10.83 20.42 -18.22
C SER A 126 -10.81 19.04 -18.88
N GLN A 127 -10.44 18.94 -20.16
CA GLN A 127 -10.34 17.67 -20.89
C GLN A 127 -9.17 16.83 -20.35
N LEU A 128 -8.04 17.46 -20.04
CA LEU A 128 -6.90 16.76 -19.45
C LEU A 128 -7.26 16.13 -18.08
N LYS A 129 -8.04 16.85 -17.25
CA LYS A 129 -8.55 16.32 -15.98
C LYS A 129 -9.51 15.15 -16.15
N LEU A 130 -10.38 15.21 -17.17
CA LEU A 130 -11.28 14.09 -17.47
C LEU A 130 -10.50 12.85 -17.91
N ILE A 131 -9.47 13.04 -18.75
CA ILE A 131 -8.59 11.96 -19.19
C ILE A 131 -7.83 11.38 -17.99
N HIS A 132 -7.22 12.23 -17.15
CA HIS A 132 -6.54 11.82 -15.92
C HIS A 132 -7.42 10.90 -15.06
N ASN A 133 -8.63 11.35 -14.71
CA ASN A 133 -9.55 10.58 -13.85
C ASN A 133 -9.99 9.26 -14.51
N ALA A 134 -10.14 9.24 -15.84
CA ALA A 134 -10.47 8.03 -16.56
C ALA A 134 -9.31 7.03 -16.60
N LEU A 135 -8.09 7.50 -16.82
CA LEU A 135 -6.87 6.68 -16.79
C LEU A 135 -6.59 6.11 -15.41
N GLU A 136 -6.73 6.92 -14.36
CA GLU A 136 -6.60 6.48 -12.97
C GLU A 136 -7.50 5.28 -12.67
N LYS A 137 -8.80 5.41 -12.96
CA LYS A 137 -9.76 4.32 -12.78
C LYS A 137 -9.45 3.10 -13.67
N LYS A 138 -9.01 3.33 -14.89
CA LYS A 138 -8.65 2.24 -15.83
C LYS A 138 -7.44 1.47 -15.32
N ILE A 139 -6.38 2.15 -14.89
CA ILE A 139 -5.17 1.52 -14.32
C ILE A 139 -5.53 0.74 -13.06
N LYS A 140 -6.27 1.34 -12.12
CA LYS A 140 -6.74 0.66 -10.91
C LYS A 140 -7.50 -0.63 -11.25
N ASN A 141 -8.43 -0.58 -12.19
CA ASN A 141 -9.23 -1.74 -12.56
C ASN A 141 -8.39 -2.84 -13.23
N GLU A 142 -7.40 -2.48 -14.04
CA GLU A 142 -6.49 -3.44 -14.67
C GLU A 142 -5.55 -4.11 -13.66
N LEU A 143 -5.06 -3.36 -12.67
CA LEU A 143 -4.29 -3.91 -11.55
C LEU A 143 -5.15 -4.83 -10.68
N HIS A 144 -6.39 -4.45 -10.39
CA HIS A 144 -7.34 -5.28 -9.65
C HIS A 144 -7.72 -6.55 -10.44
N ALA A 145 -7.88 -6.46 -11.76
CA ALA A 145 -8.09 -7.63 -12.60
C ALA A 145 -6.87 -8.56 -12.60
N MET A 146 -5.65 -8.02 -12.59
CA MET A 146 -4.43 -8.81 -12.46
C MET A 146 -4.35 -9.50 -11.08
N LEU A 147 -4.67 -8.79 -10.01
CA LEU A 147 -4.76 -9.34 -8.64
C LEU A 147 -5.69 -10.55 -8.56
N ASN A 148 -6.85 -10.48 -9.21
CA ASN A 148 -7.88 -11.53 -9.12
C ASN A 148 -7.65 -12.70 -10.10
N ASN A 149 -7.07 -12.44 -11.28
CA ASN A 149 -6.97 -13.43 -12.35
C ASN A 149 -5.56 -14.01 -12.53
N ASP A 150 -4.53 -13.33 -12.04
CA ASP A 150 -3.13 -13.74 -12.12
C ASP A 150 -2.35 -13.25 -10.88
N ARG A 151 -2.66 -13.89 -9.76
CA ARG A 151 -2.11 -13.54 -8.45
C ARG A 151 -0.59 -13.55 -8.42
N ALA A 152 0.05 -14.54 -9.04
CA ALA A 152 1.50 -14.66 -9.06
C ALA A 152 2.14 -13.44 -9.73
N LYS A 153 1.61 -13.04 -10.89
CA LYS A 153 2.07 -11.86 -11.62
C LYS A 153 1.83 -10.55 -10.85
N TYR A 154 0.69 -10.48 -10.14
CA TYR A 154 0.41 -9.33 -9.28
C TYR A 154 1.37 -9.25 -8.09
N GLU A 155 1.75 -10.36 -7.48
CA GLU A 155 2.73 -10.38 -6.38
C GLU A 155 4.14 -10.00 -6.86
N GLU A 156 4.53 -10.35 -8.10
CA GLU A 156 5.77 -9.85 -8.70
C GLU A 156 5.70 -8.33 -8.92
N PHE A 157 4.61 -7.82 -9.49
CA PHE A 157 4.36 -6.38 -9.61
C PHE A 157 4.39 -5.69 -8.23
N TRP A 158 3.77 -6.31 -7.21
CA TRP A 158 3.70 -5.77 -5.86
C TRP A 158 5.08 -5.61 -5.20
N LYS A 159 6.00 -6.53 -5.42
CA LYS A 159 7.39 -6.42 -4.94
C LYS A 159 8.10 -5.18 -5.47
N GLU A 160 7.78 -4.79 -6.70
CA GLU A 160 8.41 -3.64 -7.35
C GLU A 160 7.73 -2.31 -7.00
N PHE A 161 6.40 -2.27 -6.98
CA PHE A 161 5.64 -1.02 -6.92
C PHE A 161 4.67 -0.93 -5.73
N GLY A 162 4.55 -1.94 -4.89
CA GLY A 162 3.62 -1.97 -3.77
C GLY A 162 3.82 -0.82 -2.79
N ARG A 163 5.07 -0.46 -2.51
CA ARG A 163 5.42 0.69 -1.68
C ARG A 163 4.84 2.00 -2.24
N GLN A 164 4.86 2.17 -3.57
CA GLN A 164 4.33 3.36 -4.22
C GLN A 164 2.81 3.43 -4.12
N ILE A 165 2.12 2.29 -4.24
CA ILE A 165 0.67 2.20 -4.05
C ILE A 165 0.28 2.52 -2.60
N LYS A 166 1.01 1.96 -1.62
CA LYS A 166 0.83 2.26 -0.19
C LYS A 166 1.06 3.74 0.10
N PHE A 167 2.12 4.33 -0.47
CA PHE A 167 2.38 5.77 -0.36
C PHE A 167 1.19 6.58 -0.89
N GLY A 168 0.62 6.22 -2.04
CA GLY A 168 -0.57 6.86 -2.59
C GLY A 168 -1.80 6.78 -1.69
N ALA A 169 -1.94 5.68 -0.94
CA ALA A 169 -3.08 5.50 -0.06
C ALA A 169 -3.05 6.45 1.17
N TYR A 170 -1.87 6.84 1.66
CA TYR A 170 -1.80 7.76 2.81
C TYR A 170 -1.42 9.21 2.44
N SER A 171 -0.87 9.44 1.25
CA SER A 171 -0.58 10.80 0.77
C SER A 171 -1.87 11.62 0.63
N ASP A 172 -1.74 12.92 0.52
CA ASP A 172 -2.88 13.85 0.35
C ASP A 172 -4.00 13.63 1.39
N TYR A 173 -3.60 13.34 2.63
CA TYR A 173 -4.54 13.06 3.74
C TYR A 173 -5.53 11.93 3.45
N GLY A 174 -5.12 10.96 2.63
CA GLY A 174 -5.91 9.75 2.32
C GLY A 174 -7.05 9.97 1.31
N MET A 175 -7.02 11.02 0.52
CA MET A 175 -8.07 11.26 -0.50
C MET A 175 -8.24 10.10 -1.48
N HIS A 176 -7.18 9.35 -1.73
CA HIS A 176 -7.17 8.19 -2.63
C HIS A 176 -7.18 6.83 -1.89
N ALA A 177 -7.27 6.85 -0.56
CA ALA A 177 -7.20 5.65 0.26
C ALA A 177 -8.26 4.60 -0.13
N GLU A 178 -9.51 5.01 -0.31
CA GLU A 178 -10.59 4.12 -0.73
C GLU A 178 -10.42 3.56 -2.13
N LEU A 179 -9.83 4.34 -3.05
CA LEU A 179 -9.55 3.89 -4.41
C LEU A 179 -8.52 2.76 -4.42
N LEU A 180 -7.50 2.86 -3.56
CA LEU A 180 -6.31 2.01 -3.58
C LEU A 180 -6.39 0.84 -2.60
N ARG A 181 -7.23 0.90 -1.57
CA ARG A 181 -7.28 -0.08 -0.47
C ARG A 181 -7.42 -1.53 -0.94
N ASP A 182 -8.18 -1.76 -2.02
CA ASP A 182 -8.44 -3.11 -2.55
C ASP A 182 -7.26 -3.67 -3.38
N LEU A 183 -6.23 -2.84 -3.62
CA LEU A 183 -4.98 -3.25 -4.27
C LEU A 183 -3.90 -3.63 -3.26
N LEU A 184 -4.07 -3.28 -1.99
CA LEU A 184 -3.03 -3.43 -0.97
C LEU A 184 -2.83 -4.88 -0.58
N LEU A 185 -1.55 -5.28 -0.47
CA LEU A 185 -1.15 -6.58 0.07
C LEU A 185 -0.33 -6.40 1.35
N PHE A 186 -0.60 -7.28 2.31
CA PHE A 186 0.13 -7.38 3.57
C PHE A 186 0.43 -8.83 3.88
N TRP A 187 1.49 -9.09 4.63
CA TRP A 187 1.85 -10.45 5.01
C TRP A 187 0.97 -10.94 6.17
N SER A 188 0.28 -12.05 5.97
CA SER A 188 -0.49 -12.71 7.02
C SER A 188 0.40 -13.68 7.81
N ALA A 189 0.42 -13.54 9.14
CA ALA A 189 1.15 -14.45 10.01
C ALA A 189 0.55 -15.86 10.02
N LYS A 190 -0.75 -15.98 9.92
CA LYS A 190 -1.48 -17.27 9.93
C LYS A 190 -1.39 -17.97 8.58
N GLU A 191 -1.59 -17.26 7.48
CA GLU A 191 -1.57 -17.82 6.12
C GLU A 191 -0.15 -17.99 5.56
N GLN A 192 0.86 -17.36 6.16
CA GLN A 192 2.26 -17.36 5.71
C GLN A 192 2.43 -16.92 4.24
N LYS A 193 1.65 -15.91 3.84
CA LYS A 193 1.66 -15.34 2.49
C LYS A 193 1.11 -13.91 2.49
N MET A 194 1.28 -13.24 1.35
CA MET A 194 0.62 -11.96 1.11
C MET A 194 -0.89 -12.15 0.96
N VAL A 195 -1.69 -11.31 1.61
CA VAL A 195 -3.15 -11.28 1.54
C VAL A 195 -3.64 -9.86 1.31
N THR A 196 -4.80 -9.72 0.67
CA THR A 196 -5.55 -8.47 0.64
C THR A 196 -6.29 -8.26 1.95
N LEU A 197 -6.74 -7.04 2.22
CA LEU A 197 -7.60 -6.75 3.37
C LEU A 197 -8.93 -7.52 3.26
N GLN A 198 -9.47 -7.70 2.04
CA GLN A 198 -10.68 -8.48 1.82
C GLN A 198 -10.47 -9.96 2.16
N GLU A 199 -9.37 -10.56 1.72
CA GLU A 199 -9.01 -11.95 2.03
C GLU A 199 -8.84 -12.18 3.54
N TYR A 200 -8.31 -11.17 4.26
CA TYR A 200 -8.23 -11.19 5.72
C TYR A 200 -9.63 -11.19 6.36
N ILE A 201 -10.49 -10.26 5.94
CA ILE A 201 -11.86 -10.12 6.45
C ILE A 201 -12.70 -11.37 6.19
N ASP A 202 -12.57 -11.98 5.01
CA ASP A 202 -13.33 -13.19 4.63
C ASP A 202 -13.01 -14.39 5.54
N LYS A 203 -11.79 -14.43 6.10
CA LYS A 203 -11.32 -15.47 7.01
C LYS A 203 -11.41 -15.10 8.49
N MET A 204 -11.80 -13.86 8.77
CA MET A 204 -11.84 -13.33 10.12
C MET A 204 -12.97 -13.96 10.93
N PRO A 205 -12.69 -14.60 12.09
CA PRO A 205 -13.71 -15.17 12.96
C PRO A 205 -14.72 -14.12 13.45
N ALA A 206 -15.95 -14.53 13.74
CA ALA A 206 -17.00 -13.64 14.23
C ALA A 206 -16.64 -12.97 15.57
N ALA A 207 -15.90 -13.69 16.43
CA ALA A 207 -15.45 -13.19 17.73
C ALA A 207 -14.31 -12.15 17.63
N GLN A 208 -13.63 -12.04 16.50
CA GLN A 208 -12.53 -11.10 16.30
C GLN A 208 -13.10 -9.71 16.03
N LYS A 209 -12.68 -8.72 16.83
CA LYS A 209 -13.18 -7.34 16.78
C LYS A 209 -12.36 -6.42 15.89
N TYR A 210 -11.05 -6.70 15.74
CA TYR A 210 -10.10 -5.82 15.07
C TYR A 210 -9.31 -6.55 13.99
N ILE A 211 -8.82 -5.82 13.00
CA ILE A 211 -7.75 -6.28 12.11
C ILE A 211 -6.44 -6.03 12.85
N TYR A 212 -5.83 -7.08 13.38
CA TYR A 212 -4.58 -6.95 14.12
C TYR A 212 -3.38 -6.84 13.19
N PHE A 213 -2.43 -5.98 13.56
CA PHE A 213 -1.16 -5.86 12.86
C PHE A 213 0.00 -5.64 13.81
N ALA A 214 1.20 -6.03 13.37
CA ALA A 214 2.47 -5.74 14.01
C ALA A 214 3.40 -5.06 13.01
N ALA A 215 4.11 -4.01 13.40
CA ALA A 215 5.06 -3.30 12.55
C ALA A 215 6.49 -3.42 13.08
N GLY A 216 7.47 -3.58 12.18
CA GLY A 216 8.89 -3.69 12.51
C GLY A 216 9.73 -4.25 11.36
N ASP A 217 10.97 -4.65 11.65
CA ASP A 217 11.99 -4.93 10.64
C ASP A 217 11.86 -6.29 9.92
N SER A 218 11.15 -7.27 10.51
CA SER A 218 11.15 -8.65 10.01
C SER A 218 9.89 -9.41 10.41
N THR A 219 9.28 -10.11 9.45
CA THR A 219 8.13 -10.97 9.68
C THR A 219 8.38 -12.03 10.75
N ASP A 220 9.57 -12.67 10.75
CA ASP A 220 9.94 -13.70 11.73
C ASP A 220 10.00 -13.19 13.16
N ARG A 221 10.46 -11.93 13.34
CA ARG A 221 10.50 -11.29 14.67
C ARG A 221 9.12 -10.85 15.10
N LEU A 222 8.36 -10.28 14.19
CA LEU A 222 7.01 -9.79 14.46
C LEU A 222 6.06 -10.92 14.87
N ALA A 223 6.14 -12.07 14.21
CA ALA A 223 5.34 -13.25 14.55
C ALA A 223 5.62 -13.80 15.95
N LYS A 224 6.83 -13.56 16.48
CA LYS A 224 7.28 -13.99 17.83
C LYS A 224 7.10 -12.93 18.91
N LEU A 225 6.49 -11.79 18.60
CA LEU A 225 6.13 -10.82 19.64
C LEU A 225 5.10 -11.43 20.59
N PRO A 226 5.25 -11.30 21.91
CA PRO A 226 4.30 -11.85 22.88
C PRO A 226 2.85 -11.45 22.60
N SER A 227 2.64 -10.21 22.16
CA SER A 227 1.33 -9.69 21.80
C SER A 227 0.78 -10.32 20.52
N ALA A 228 1.65 -10.60 19.52
CA ALA A 228 1.25 -11.28 18.30
C ALA A 228 0.92 -12.76 18.57
N GLU A 229 1.75 -13.44 19.37
CA GLU A 229 1.49 -14.82 19.80
C GLU A 229 0.15 -14.95 20.53
N LEU A 230 -0.17 -14.00 21.43
CA LEU A 230 -1.47 -13.99 22.12
C LEU A 230 -2.65 -13.92 21.13
N VAL A 231 -2.56 -13.07 20.10
CA VAL A 231 -3.61 -12.94 19.07
C VAL A 231 -3.73 -14.23 18.27
N LEU A 232 -2.60 -14.81 17.86
CA LEU A 232 -2.55 -16.06 17.09
C LEU A 232 -3.07 -17.26 17.89
N ASP A 233 -2.78 -17.35 19.19
CA ASP A 233 -3.28 -18.38 20.11
C ASP A 233 -4.80 -18.33 20.27
N LYS A 234 -5.41 -17.15 20.15
CA LYS A 234 -6.87 -16.99 20.10
C LYS A 234 -7.47 -17.46 18.77
N GLY A 235 -6.64 -17.92 17.82
CA GLY A 235 -7.07 -18.36 16.49
C GLY A 235 -7.29 -17.20 15.51
N PHE A 236 -6.92 -15.97 15.87
CA PHE A 236 -7.00 -14.79 15.03
C PHE A 236 -5.76 -14.66 14.14
N ASP A 237 -5.79 -13.75 13.17
CA ASP A 237 -4.63 -13.49 12.30
C ASP A 237 -4.01 -12.13 12.62
N VAL A 238 -2.73 -11.96 12.27
CA VAL A 238 -1.97 -10.72 12.43
C VAL A 238 -1.30 -10.37 11.11
N LEU A 239 -1.50 -9.14 10.63
CA LEU A 239 -0.75 -8.60 9.50
C LEU A 239 0.63 -8.15 9.97
N LEU A 240 1.68 -8.63 9.29
CA LEU A 240 3.07 -8.31 9.61
C LEU A 240 3.59 -7.25 8.64
N LEU A 241 3.83 -6.06 9.15
CA LEU A 241 4.17 -4.86 8.40
C LEU A 241 5.68 -4.61 8.50
N THR A 242 6.36 -4.66 7.36
CA THR A 242 7.83 -4.53 7.32
C THR A 242 8.34 -3.32 6.52
N GLU A 243 7.44 -2.55 5.93
CA GLU A 243 7.80 -1.33 5.21
C GLU A 243 7.45 -0.08 6.02
N ASP A 244 8.32 0.93 5.98
CA ASP A 244 8.16 2.20 6.71
C ASP A 244 6.81 2.91 6.44
N VAL A 245 6.19 2.64 5.28
CA VAL A 245 4.92 3.26 4.86
C VAL A 245 3.68 2.52 5.35
N ASP A 246 3.82 1.28 5.80
CA ASP A 246 2.70 0.37 6.08
C ASP A 246 1.78 0.90 7.17
N GLU A 247 2.37 1.27 8.31
CA GLU A 247 1.59 1.69 9.47
C GLU A 247 0.89 3.03 9.21
N PHE A 248 1.55 3.95 8.48
CA PHE A 248 0.92 5.21 8.04
C PHE A 248 -0.27 4.95 7.11
N CYS A 249 -0.12 4.00 6.20
CA CYS A 249 -1.20 3.60 5.29
C CYS A 249 -2.42 3.08 6.08
N LEU A 250 -2.21 2.16 7.04
CA LEU A 250 -3.30 1.62 7.86
C LEU A 250 -3.93 2.66 8.79
N GLN A 251 -3.15 3.61 9.31
CA GLN A 251 -3.69 4.71 10.13
C GLN A 251 -4.65 5.60 9.34
N ILE A 252 -4.30 5.93 8.10
CA ILE A 252 -5.18 6.74 7.25
C ILE A 252 -6.42 5.96 6.81
N LEU A 253 -6.29 4.68 6.49
CA LEU A 253 -7.43 3.82 6.19
C LEU A 253 -8.37 3.66 7.39
N HIS A 254 -7.82 3.70 8.61
CA HIS A 254 -8.51 3.61 9.89
C HIS A 254 -9.33 2.33 10.10
N SER A 255 -10.13 1.95 9.12
CA SER A 255 -10.98 0.75 9.17
C SER A 255 -11.21 0.15 7.78
N TYR A 256 -11.70 -1.09 7.75
CA TYR A 256 -12.09 -1.77 6.52
C TYR A 256 -13.56 -2.21 6.58
N PRO A 257 -14.32 -2.12 5.48
CA PRO A 257 -15.70 -2.55 5.44
C PRO A 257 -15.85 -4.05 5.75
N ARG A 258 -16.82 -4.38 6.57
CA ARG A 258 -17.20 -5.77 6.88
C ARG A 258 -18.72 -5.85 7.04
N LYS A 259 -19.32 -6.87 6.46
CA LYS A 259 -20.71 -7.23 6.77
C LYS A 259 -20.75 -8.11 8.01
N ASP A 260 -21.69 -7.84 8.90
CA ASP A 260 -21.94 -8.68 10.04
C ASP A 260 -22.63 -10.00 9.63
N ALA A 261 -22.89 -10.88 10.58
CA ALA A 261 -23.57 -12.17 10.36
C ALA A 261 -25.00 -12.02 9.81
N GLU A 262 -25.61 -10.85 9.99
CA GLU A 262 -26.95 -10.50 9.52
C GLU A 262 -26.93 -9.80 8.15
N GLY A 263 -25.72 -9.58 7.59
CA GLY A 263 -25.51 -8.91 6.29
C GLY A 263 -25.57 -7.39 6.34
N LYS A 264 -25.60 -6.79 7.55
CA LYS A 264 -25.58 -5.36 7.73
C LYS A 264 -24.18 -4.80 7.54
N ASP A 265 -24.08 -3.68 6.84
CA ASP A 265 -22.82 -2.99 6.60
C ASP A 265 -22.25 -2.42 7.91
N GLY A 266 -20.99 -2.70 8.15
CA GLY A 266 -20.19 -2.21 9.26
C GLY A 266 -18.74 -2.02 8.85
N THR A 267 -17.90 -1.67 9.81
CA THR A 267 -16.46 -1.51 9.62
C THR A 267 -15.69 -2.20 10.75
N VAL A 268 -14.47 -2.64 10.44
CA VAL A 268 -13.53 -3.21 11.42
C VAL A 268 -12.30 -2.33 11.44
N GLU A 269 -11.93 -1.87 12.63
CA GLU A 269 -10.76 -1.01 12.84
C GLU A 269 -9.47 -1.81 12.84
N PHE A 270 -8.36 -1.16 12.46
CA PHE A 270 -7.01 -1.69 12.59
C PHE A 270 -6.49 -1.52 14.02
N LYS A 271 -5.81 -2.54 14.54
CA LYS A 271 -5.27 -2.52 15.89
C LYS A 271 -3.82 -3.02 15.92
N ASN A 272 -2.91 -2.17 16.34
CA ASN A 272 -1.52 -2.57 16.56
C ASN A 272 -1.45 -3.51 17.78
N VAL A 273 -0.82 -4.67 17.61
CA VAL A 273 -0.65 -5.65 18.71
C VAL A 273 0.18 -5.09 19.88
N ASN A 274 0.99 -4.07 19.64
CA ASN A 274 1.76 -3.38 20.67
C ASN A 274 1.02 -2.18 21.28
N SER A 275 -0.27 -1.95 20.94
CA SER A 275 -1.09 -0.94 21.63
C SER A 275 -1.51 -1.41 23.03
N GLY A 276 -1.88 -0.45 23.89
CA GLY A 276 -2.17 -0.72 25.30
C GLY A 276 -3.32 -1.70 25.57
N ASP A 277 -4.41 -1.61 24.80
CA ASP A 277 -5.59 -2.50 24.94
C ASP A 277 -5.83 -3.23 23.62
N LEU A 278 -5.78 -4.56 23.65
CA LEU A 278 -6.03 -5.40 22.47
C LEU A 278 -7.50 -5.81 22.33
N GLY A 279 -8.33 -5.55 23.34
CA GLY A 279 -9.72 -5.99 23.38
C GLY A 279 -9.89 -7.51 23.45
N LEU A 280 -8.85 -8.22 23.92
CA LEU A 280 -8.80 -9.68 24.06
C LEU A 280 -8.99 -10.14 25.50
N GLU A 281 -8.75 -9.25 26.43
CA GLU A 281 -8.81 -9.48 27.87
C GLU A 281 -10.27 -9.38 28.37
N SER A 282 -10.60 -10.22 29.34
CA SER A 282 -11.83 -10.09 30.09
C SER A 282 -11.77 -8.93 31.08
N GLU A 283 -12.91 -8.40 31.49
CA GLU A 283 -12.95 -7.35 32.52
C GLU A 283 -12.36 -7.81 33.85
N GLU A 284 -12.42 -9.11 34.16
CA GLU A 284 -11.81 -9.70 35.35
C GLU A 284 -10.28 -9.69 35.26
N GLU A 285 -9.71 -10.03 34.09
CA GLU A 285 -8.27 -10.02 33.87
C GLU A 285 -7.72 -8.58 33.91
N LYS A 286 -8.42 -7.61 33.34
CA LYS A 286 -8.05 -6.19 33.40
C LYS A 286 -8.01 -5.71 34.84
N LYS A 287 -9.08 -5.98 35.60
CA LYS A 287 -9.17 -5.57 37.00
C LYS A 287 -8.09 -6.23 37.87
N ALA A 288 -7.82 -7.53 37.67
CA ALA A 288 -6.75 -8.22 38.39
C ALA A 288 -5.38 -7.61 38.10
N ALA A 289 -5.10 -7.21 36.84
CA ALA A 289 -3.85 -6.54 36.47
C ALA A 289 -3.76 -5.12 37.05
N GLU A 290 -4.86 -4.38 37.12
CA GLU A 290 -4.92 -3.05 37.75
C GLU A 290 -4.68 -3.16 39.27
N ASP A 291 -5.33 -4.09 39.94
CA ASP A 291 -5.14 -4.34 41.41
C ASP A 291 -3.69 -4.74 41.70
N ALA A 292 -3.12 -5.67 40.92
CA ALA A 292 -1.72 -6.07 41.07
C ALA A 292 -0.73 -4.93 40.75
N THR A 293 -1.05 -4.05 39.81
CA THR A 293 -0.27 -2.85 39.52
C THR A 293 -0.30 -1.88 40.68
N ALA A 294 -1.46 -1.70 41.31
CA ALA A 294 -1.62 -0.84 42.50
C ALA A 294 -0.86 -1.38 43.70
N GLU A 295 -0.89 -2.68 43.93
CA GLU A 295 -0.15 -3.36 45.02
C GLU A 295 1.37 -3.19 44.86
N ASN A 296 1.89 -3.19 43.64
CA ASN A 296 3.32 -3.07 43.34
C ASN A 296 3.76 -1.64 42.98
N LYS A 297 2.94 -0.65 43.26
CA LYS A 297 3.15 0.75 42.84
C LYS A 297 4.51 1.29 43.22
N ALA A 298 4.97 1.09 44.46
CA ALA A 298 6.25 1.60 44.93
C ALA A 298 7.44 1.03 44.14
N LEU A 299 7.40 -0.24 43.79
CA LEU A 299 8.41 -0.91 42.97
C LEU A 299 8.35 -0.35 41.52
N PHE A 300 7.17 -0.22 40.95
CA PHE A 300 7.01 0.26 39.58
C PHE A 300 7.38 1.74 39.42
N ASP A 301 7.11 2.57 40.41
CA ASP A 301 7.57 3.96 40.43
C ASP A 301 9.10 4.02 40.49
N ALA A 302 9.76 3.20 41.31
CA ALA A 302 11.21 3.13 41.36
C ALA A 302 11.84 2.61 40.04
N MET A 303 11.21 1.63 39.38
CA MET A 303 11.63 1.14 38.05
C MET A 303 11.51 2.23 37.00
N LYS A 304 10.39 2.97 37.00
CA LYS A 304 10.16 4.09 36.08
C LYS A 304 11.23 5.18 36.26
N ASP A 305 11.52 5.55 37.51
CA ASP A 305 12.56 6.54 37.83
C ASP A 305 13.95 6.09 37.39
N ALA A 306 14.30 4.80 37.58
CA ALA A 306 15.55 4.23 37.10
C ALA A 306 15.69 4.24 35.58
N LEU A 307 14.57 4.21 34.85
CA LEU A 307 14.52 4.30 33.38
C LEU A 307 14.63 5.73 32.83
N ASN A 308 14.75 6.75 33.72
CA ASN A 308 15.02 8.14 33.34
C ASN A 308 14.12 8.70 32.21
N GLY A 309 12.82 8.52 32.34
CA GLY A 309 11.85 9.03 31.36
C GLY A 309 11.79 8.29 30.02
N LYS A 310 12.41 7.11 29.91
CA LYS A 310 12.30 6.24 28.73
C LYS A 310 10.94 5.59 28.60
N VAL A 311 10.20 5.47 29.71
CA VAL A 311 8.83 4.95 29.75
C VAL A 311 7.93 5.91 30.53
N LYS A 312 6.68 5.98 30.08
CA LYS A 312 5.62 6.77 30.72
C LYS A 312 5.13 6.08 31.99
N GLU A 313 5.05 4.77 31.96
CA GLU A 313 4.46 3.94 33.00
C GLU A 313 5.10 2.55 33.03
N VAL A 314 5.03 1.91 34.20
CA VAL A 314 5.33 0.48 34.43
C VAL A 314 4.09 -0.14 35.02
N LYS A 315 3.61 -1.26 34.45
CA LYS A 315 2.39 -1.94 34.89
C LYS A 315 2.47 -3.45 34.73
N VAL A 316 1.52 -4.15 35.37
CA VAL A 316 1.34 -5.60 35.17
C VAL A 316 0.74 -5.84 33.79
N SER A 317 1.26 -6.84 33.09
CA SER A 317 0.80 -7.25 31.76
C SER A 317 -0.33 -8.25 31.84
N THR A 318 -1.34 -8.08 31.00
CA THR A 318 -2.38 -9.06 30.72
C THR A 318 -2.05 -9.98 29.56
N ARG A 319 -0.99 -9.67 28.81
CA ARG A 319 -0.65 -10.33 27.53
C ARG A 319 0.55 -11.27 27.60
N LEU A 320 1.38 -11.13 28.63
CA LEU A 320 2.61 -11.93 28.77
C LEU A 320 2.29 -13.29 29.41
N LYS A 321 2.71 -14.38 28.74
CA LYS A 321 2.64 -15.76 29.24
C LYS A 321 4.02 -16.22 29.71
N ASP A 322 4.95 -16.40 28.78
CA ASP A 322 6.26 -16.98 29.00
C ASP A 322 7.39 -15.92 29.03
N HIS A 323 7.09 -14.69 28.60
CA HIS A 323 8.04 -13.60 28.58
C HIS A 323 7.99 -12.77 29.87
N PRO A 324 9.14 -12.30 30.40
CA PRO A 324 9.16 -11.53 31.64
C PRO A 324 8.65 -10.10 31.46
N VAL A 325 8.94 -9.48 30.30
CA VAL A 325 8.63 -8.08 30.02
C VAL A 325 8.30 -7.85 28.55
N CYS A 326 7.51 -6.82 28.25
CA CYS A 326 7.38 -6.25 26.92
C CYS A 326 7.20 -4.73 26.98
N LEU A 327 7.36 -4.08 25.83
CA LEU A 327 7.04 -2.67 25.64
C LEU A 327 5.78 -2.55 24.80
N SER A 328 4.83 -1.76 25.27
CA SER A 328 3.68 -1.30 24.49
C SER A 328 3.73 0.22 24.32
N ALA A 329 2.90 0.73 23.41
CA ALA A 329 2.71 2.17 23.22
C ALA A 329 1.31 2.56 23.69
N ASP A 330 1.21 3.65 24.43
CA ASP A 330 -0.05 4.28 24.82
C ASP A 330 -0.28 5.51 23.94
N GLY A 331 -1.39 5.52 23.20
CA GLY A 331 -1.73 6.62 22.28
C GLY A 331 -1.54 6.27 20.79
N PRO A 332 -1.69 7.29 19.92
CA PRO A 332 -1.77 7.08 18.46
C PRO A 332 -0.41 6.82 17.80
N LEU A 333 0.70 7.15 18.47
CA LEU A 333 2.04 6.98 17.91
C LEU A 333 2.66 5.68 18.40
N SER A 334 2.90 4.75 17.49
CA SER A 334 3.59 3.50 17.81
C SER A 334 5.11 3.70 18.00
N ILE A 335 5.76 2.70 18.60
CA ILE A 335 7.22 2.69 18.75
C ILE A 335 7.91 2.65 17.38
N GLU A 336 7.32 1.96 16.40
CA GLU A 336 7.90 1.86 15.07
C GLU A 336 7.73 3.16 14.27
N MET A 337 6.56 3.80 14.36
CA MET A 337 6.36 5.12 13.76
C MET A 337 7.31 6.17 14.34
N GLU A 338 7.58 6.15 15.66
CA GLU A 338 8.61 7.01 16.26
C GLU A 338 9.97 6.81 15.59
N LYS A 339 10.39 5.55 15.37
CA LYS A 339 11.65 5.25 14.69
C LYS A 339 11.71 5.78 13.27
N VAL A 340 10.61 5.63 12.51
CA VAL A 340 10.53 6.13 11.13
C VAL A 340 10.58 7.64 11.10
N LEU A 341 9.77 8.31 11.92
CA LEU A 341 9.70 9.76 11.99
C LEU A 341 11.01 10.38 12.49
N SER A 342 11.67 9.76 13.46
CA SER A 342 12.95 10.26 14.00
C SER A 342 14.09 10.31 12.97
N LYS A 343 13.99 9.56 11.87
CA LYS A 343 14.94 9.62 10.75
C LYS A 343 14.72 10.82 9.83
N GLN A 344 13.58 11.53 9.96
CA GLN A 344 13.25 12.67 9.10
C GLN A 344 13.81 13.97 9.69
N PRO A 345 14.47 14.82 8.90
CA PRO A 345 14.93 16.13 9.36
C PRO A 345 13.75 16.98 9.87
N GLY A 346 13.90 17.57 11.05
CA GLY A 346 12.86 18.41 11.66
C GLY A 346 11.83 17.68 12.52
N SER A 347 11.92 16.36 12.63
CA SER A 347 11.06 15.54 13.53
C SER A 347 11.74 15.19 14.84
N GLU A 348 12.78 15.91 15.20
CA GLU A 348 13.52 15.76 16.45
C GLU A 348 12.58 16.06 17.64
N GLY A 349 12.32 15.06 18.47
CA GLY A 349 11.44 15.20 19.64
C GLY A 349 10.08 14.49 19.54
N VAL A 350 9.75 13.90 18.41
CA VAL A 350 8.58 13.01 18.28
C VAL A 350 8.86 11.73 19.06
N LYS A 351 8.10 11.47 20.12
CA LYS A 351 8.26 10.28 20.98
C LYS A 351 6.91 9.63 21.23
N SER A 352 6.89 8.31 21.18
CA SER A 352 5.73 7.51 21.61
C SER A 352 5.72 7.39 23.14
N ASP A 353 4.55 7.33 23.72
CA ASP A 353 4.32 7.06 25.13
C ASP A 353 4.54 5.56 25.39
N LYS A 354 5.76 5.19 25.76
CA LYS A 354 6.13 3.78 26.01
C LYS A 354 5.68 3.34 27.38
N VAL A 355 5.10 2.17 27.46
CA VAL A 355 4.70 1.50 28.71
C VAL A 355 5.48 0.21 28.83
N LEU A 356 6.14 0.01 29.98
CA LEU A 356 6.80 -1.25 30.31
C LEU A 356 5.79 -2.16 31.00
N GLU A 357 5.51 -3.29 30.38
CA GLU A 357 4.60 -4.30 30.92
C GLU A 357 5.40 -5.48 31.50
N LEU A 358 5.06 -5.90 32.70
CA LEU A 358 5.75 -6.94 33.46
C LEU A 358 4.85 -8.14 33.70
N ASN A 359 5.41 -9.33 33.55
CA ASN A 359 4.78 -10.58 33.97
C ASN A 359 5.16 -10.90 35.41
N VAL A 360 4.32 -10.52 36.36
CA VAL A 360 4.60 -10.72 37.81
C VAL A 360 4.69 -12.20 38.19
N ASN A 361 4.21 -13.11 37.38
CA ASN A 361 4.30 -14.55 37.63
C ASN A 361 5.56 -15.19 37.05
N HIS A 362 6.41 -14.39 36.36
CA HIS A 362 7.62 -14.91 35.74
C HIS A 362 8.75 -15.11 36.80
N PRO A 363 9.47 -16.25 36.76
CA PRO A 363 10.51 -16.56 37.78
C PRO A 363 11.65 -15.55 37.90
N CYS A 364 11.84 -14.69 36.90
CA CYS A 364 12.86 -13.62 36.94
C CYS A 364 12.44 -12.42 37.80
N LEU A 365 11.19 -12.30 38.21
CA LEU A 365 10.73 -11.28 39.13
C LEU A 365 10.70 -11.86 40.53
N PRO A 366 11.34 -11.25 41.54
CA PRO A 366 11.25 -11.73 42.90
C PRO A 366 9.82 -11.63 43.40
N PRO A 367 9.39 -12.59 44.26
CA PRO A 367 8.07 -12.58 44.86
C PRO A 367 7.88 -11.37 45.78
#